data_019ee6c57465ba0d7a86ef118d710582
#
_entry.id   019ee6c57465ba0d7a86ef118d710582
#
_cell.length_a   1.000
_cell.length_b   1.000
_cell.length_c   1.000
_cell.angle_alpha   90.00
_cell.angle_beta   90.00
_cell.angle_gamma   90.00
#
_symmetry.space_group_name_H-M   'P 1'
#
loop_
_entity.id
_entity.type
_entity.pdbx_description
1 polymer ?
#
loop_
_entity_poly.entity_id
_entity_poly.type
_entity_poly.pdbx_seq_one_letter_code
_entity_poly.pdbx_strand_id
1 'polypeptide(L)'
;MKLREIYERIDARYPKRLSDDYIAKYGGHDNSGILLLDEGAEIGGAIFSLDLSLGAIAAAKEKGMNLIVTHHPAIFFPIANIRTDDALGARLHACLRNGIGVISMHLNLDCAVGGIDEQLARAAGAVGEMRIGE
;
A
#
# COMPACT_ATOMS: atom_id res chain seq x y z
N MET A 1 16.92 3.31 7.24
CA MET A 1 16.07 4.40 6.69
C MET A 1 14.73 4.36 7.39
N LYS A 2 14.16 5.50 7.74
CA LYS A 2 12.83 5.57 8.36
C LYS A 2 11.72 5.28 7.35
N LEU A 3 10.59 4.73 7.81
CA LEU A 3 9.45 4.41 6.93
C LEU A 3 8.95 5.65 6.18
N ARG A 4 8.88 6.81 6.84
CA ARG A 4 8.45 8.07 6.23
C ARG A 4 9.35 8.48 5.06
N GLU A 5 10.67 8.36 5.20
CA GLU A 5 11.63 8.65 4.12
C GLU A 5 11.46 7.69 2.93
N ILE A 6 11.14 6.41 3.20
CA ILE A 6 10.82 5.43 2.15
C ILE A 6 9.55 5.85 1.43
N TYR A 7 8.50 6.21 2.19
CA TYR A 7 7.24 6.63 1.61
C TYR A 7 7.39 7.90 0.76
N GLU A 8 8.14 8.89 1.20
CA GLU A 8 8.43 10.10 0.42
C GLU A 8 9.07 9.79 -0.94
N ARG A 9 9.98 8.81 -1.00
CA ARG A 9 10.57 8.35 -2.27
C ARG A 9 9.56 7.63 -3.16
N ILE A 10 8.68 6.83 -2.56
CA ILE A 10 7.58 6.16 -3.27
C ILE A 10 6.61 7.21 -3.81
N ASP A 11 6.19 8.16 -2.98
CA ASP A 11 5.26 9.22 -3.34
C ASP A 11 5.81 10.14 -4.43
N ALA A 12 7.11 10.42 -4.43
CA ALA A 12 7.77 11.16 -5.51
C ALA A 12 7.64 10.46 -6.88
N ARG A 13 7.55 9.12 -6.92
CA ARG A 13 7.42 8.32 -8.14
C ARG A 13 5.97 8.00 -8.48
N TYR A 14 5.15 7.73 -7.46
CA TYR A 14 3.73 7.32 -7.56
C TYR A 14 2.91 8.17 -6.60
N PRO A 15 2.69 9.46 -6.91
CA PRO A 15 2.11 10.42 -5.99
C PRO A 15 0.71 10.03 -5.51
N LYS A 16 0.48 10.09 -4.18
CA LYS A 16 -0.86 9.93 -3.60
C LYS A 16 -1.88 10.87 -4.24
N ARG A 17 -1.42 12.05 -4.68
CA ARG A 17 -2.26 13.03 -5.38
C ARG A 17 -3.00 12.42 -6.59
N LEU A 18 -2.43 11.42 -7.27
CA LEU A 18 -3.13 10.75 -8.39
C LEU A 18 -4.40 10.05 -7.93
N SER A 19 -4.38 9.41 -6.76
CA SER A 19 -5.58 8.84 -6.14
C SER A 19 -6.58 9.94 -5.74
N ASP A 20 -6.11 11.00 -5.11
CA ASP A 20 -6.96 12.11 -4.67
C ASP A 20 -7.65 12.80 -5.85
N ASP A 21 -6.91 13.07 -6.94
CA ASP A 21 -7.44 13.66 -8.18
C ASP A 21 -8.47 12.72 -8.85
N TYR A 22 -8.20 11.40 -8.88
CA TYR A 22 -9.14 10.41 -9.41
C TYR A 22 -10.46 10.42 -8.64
N ILE A 23 -10.39 10.36 -7.30
CA ILE A 23 -11.58 10.38 -6.42
C ILE A 23 -12.33 11.70 -6.55
N ALA A 24 -11.63 12.83 -6.66
CA ALA A 24 -12.26 14.13 -6.84
C ALA A 24 -13.04 14.20 -8.16
N LYS A 25 -12.55 13.57 -9.23
CA LYS A 25 -13.14 13.58 -10.57
C LYS A 25 -14.28 12.57 -10.74
N TYR A 26 -14.11 11.36 -10.21
CA TYR A 26 -15.00 10.23 -10.49
C TYR A 26 -15.83 9.77 -9.29
N GLY A 27 -15.52 10.28 -8.11
CA GLY A 27 -16.12 9.82 -6.86
C GLY A 27 -15.48 8.52 -6.34
N GLY A 28 -16.04 7.98 -5.28
CA GLY A 28 -15.55 6.76 -4.65
C GLY A 28 -14.73 7.02 -3.39
N HIS A 29 -13.86 6.08 -3.03
CA HIS A 29 -13.01 6.16 -1.87
C HIS A 29 -11.68 5.44 -2.12
N ASP A 30 -10.61 5.96 -1.55
CA ASP A 30 -9.29 5.32 -1.54
C ASP A 30 -8.57 5.62 -0.23
N ASN A 31 -7.63 4.76 0.13
CA ASN A 31 -6.76 4.98 1.28
C ASN A 31 -5.30 4.54 0.97
N SER A 32 -4.79 5.03 -0.17
CA SER A 32 -3.36 4.91 -0.47
C SER A 32 -2.53 5.71 0.53
N GLY A 33 -1.38 5.19 0.92
CA GLY A 33 -0.46 5.86 1.81
C GLY A 33 0.05 5.01 2.96
N ILE A 34 0.55 5.66 4.00
CA ILE A 34 1.03 4.99 5.21
C ILE A 34 -0.18 4.59 6.06
N LEU A 35 -0.31 3.29 6.34
CA LEU A 35 -1.40 2.75 7.16
C LEU A 35 -0.96 2.42 8.59
N LEU A 36 0.26 1.91 8.77
CA LEU A 36 0.87 1.69 10.09
C LEU A 36 2.28 2.28 10.07
N LEU A 37 2.59 3.11 11.05
CA LEU A 37 3.87 3.81 11.17
C LEU A 37 4.36 3.75 12.62
N ASP A 38 5.59 3.31 12.79
CA ASP A 38 6.41 3.59 13.96
C ASP A 38 7.50 4.58 13.54
N GLU A 39 7.38 5.83 13.99
CA GLU A 39 8.34 6.90 13.66
C GLU A 39 9.77 6.59 14.15
N GLY A 40 9.89 5.77 15.20
CA GLY A 40 11.17 5.35 15.76
C GLY A 40 11.87 4.25 14.96
N ALA A 41 11.12 3.43 14.24
CA ALA A 41 11.65 2.24 13.61
C ALA A 41 12.56 2.54 12.41
N GLU A 42 13.69 1.82 12.33
CA GLU A 42 14.51 1.73 11.13
C GLU A 42 14.03 0.56 10.28
N ILE A 43 13.75 0.82 9.00
CA ILE A 43 13.31 -0.23 8.07
C ILE A 43 14.53 -0.94 7.50
N GLY A 44 14.58 -2.26 7.78
CA GLY A 44 15.63 -3.15 7.31
C GLY A 44 15.31 -3.85 5.98
N GLY A 45 14.01 -3.96 5.65
CA GLY A 45 13.58 -4.58 4.40
C GLY A 45 12.07 -4.61 4.27
N ALA A 46 11.58 -4.93 3.06
CA ALA A 46 10.16 -4.90 2.74
C ALA A 46 9.68 -6.19 2.06
N ILE A 47 8.43 -6.58 2.36
CA ILE A 47 7.63 -7.55 1.62
C ILE A 47 6.62 -6.81 0.76
N PHE A 48 6.47 -7.23 -0.48
CA PHE A 48 5.42 -6.75 -1.39
C PHE A 48 4.33 -7.80 -1.51
N SER A 49 3.08 -7.39 -1.38
CA SER A 49 1.92 -8.29 -1.39
C SER A 49 0.71 -7.58 -1.98
N LEU A 50 -0.23 -8.34 -2.55
CA LEU A 50 -1.52 -7.79 -2.98
C LEU A 50 -2.32 -7.29 -1.77
N ASP A 51 -2.41 -8.11 -0.74
CA ASP A 51 -3.17 -7.86 0.48
C ASP A 51 -2.28 -7.97 1.74
N LEU A 52 -2.66 -7.29 2.83
CA LEU A 52 -2.12 -7.56 4.14
C LEU A 52 -2.68 -8.89 4.66
N SER A 53 -2.02 -9.99 4.30
CA SER A 53 -2.39 -11.34 4.71
C SER A 53 -1.55 -11.86 5.89
N LEU A 54 -2.05 -12.87 6.60
CA LEU A 54 -1.26 -13.56 7.63
C LEU A 54 -0.01 -14.21 7.02
N GLY A 55 -0.08 -14.65 5.76
CA GLY A 55 1.07 -15.18 5.02
C GLY A 55 2.14 -14.12 4.76
N ALA A 56 1.75 -12.91 4.34
CA ALA A 56 2.69 -11.79 4.16
C ALA A 56 3.36 -11.40 5.48
N ILE A 57 2.60 -11.36 6.58
CA ILE A 57 3.11 -11.06 7.93
C ILE A 57 4.09 -12.16 8.40
N ALA A 58 3.74 -13.43 8.18
CA ALA A 58 4.62 -14.56 8.51
C ALA A 58 5.93 -14.49 7.70
N ALA A 59 5.86 -14.21 6.41
CA ALA A 59 7.04 -14.06 5.54
C ALA A 59 7.92 -12.88 5.98
N ALA A 60 7.32 -11.75 6.38
CA ALA A 60 8.06 -10.61 6.91
C ALA A 60 8.84 -10.98 8.17
N LYS A 61 8.19 -11.68 9.10
CA LYS A 61 8.83 -12.16 10.34
C LYS A 61 9.97 -13.14 10.05
N GLU A 62 9.72 -14.14 9.21
CA GLU A 62 10.69 -15.18 8.87
C GLU A 62 11.95 -14.57 8.23
N LYS A 63 11.78 -13.56 7.39
CA LYS A 63 12.87 -12.89 6.66
C LYS A 63 13.47 -11.70 7.42
N GLY A 64 13.00 -11.39 8.63
CA GLY A 64 13.45 -10.24 9.40
C GLY A 64 13.11 -8.89 8.72
N MET A 65 12.08 -8.86 7.89
CA MET A 65 11.59 -7.64 7.25
C MET A 65 10.56 -6.95 8.14
N ASN A 66 10.59 -5.63 8.21
CA ASN A 66 9.70 -4.85 9.06
C ASN A 66 8.88 -3.78 8.33
N LEU A 67 8.70 -3.96 7.03
CA LEU A 67 7.78 -3.20 6.19
C LEU A 67 6.99 -4.17 5.29
N ILE A 68 5.68 -3.96 5.19
CA ILE A 68 4.85 -4.59 4.15
C ILE A 68 4.27 -3.49 3.28
N VAL A 69 4.47 -3.60 1.98
CA VAL A 69 3.85 -2.73 0.97
C VAL A 69 2.77 -3.54 0.28
N THR A 70 1.52 -3.09 0.42
CA THR A 70 0.37 -3.75 -0.20
C THR A 70 -0.17 -2.93 -1.37
N HIS A 71 -0.84 -3.59 -2.31
CA HIS A 71 -1.66 -2.90 -3.30
C HIS A 71 -2.99 -2.49 -2.65
N HIS A 72 -3.77 -3.45 -2.17
CA HIS A 72 -5.03 -3.16 -1.50
C HIS A 72 -4.81 -2.56 -0.10
N PRO A 73 -5.47 -1.43 0.23
CA PRO A 73 -5.38 -0.85 1.57
C PRO A 73 -5.98 -1.78 2.62
N ALA A 74 -5.16 -2.22 3.58
CA ALA A 74 -5.64 -3.05 4.68
C ALA A 74 -6.70 -2.34 5.53
N ILE A 75 -6.52 -1.03 5.73
CA ILE A 75 -7.53 -0.15 6.33
C ILE A 75 -8.13 0.66 5.19
N PHE A 76 -9.24 0.18 4.62
CA PHE A 76 -9.89 0.89 3.51
C PHE A 76 -10.80 2.01 4.03
N PHE A 77 -11.67 1.72 4.98
CA PHE A 77 -12.48 2.70 5.70
C PHE A 77 -11.98 2.93 7.12
N PRO A 78 -12.29 4.09 7.75
CA PRO A 78 -11.97 4.32 9.16
C PRO A 78 -12.46 3.18 10.05
N ILE A 79 -11.61 2.75 10.99
CA ILE A 79 -11.92 1.68 11.95
C ILE A 79 -12.11 2.26 13.35
N ALA A 80 -13.06 1.71 14.11
CA ALA A 80 -13.36 2.15 15.46
C ALA A 80 -12.52 1.46 16.54
N ASN A 81 -11.98 0.27 16.24
CA ASN A 81 -11.21 -0.53 17.19
C ASN A 81 -10.27 -1.51 16.46
N ILE A 82 -9.32 -2.06 17.19
CA ILE A 82 -8.44 -3.15 16.75
C ILE A 82 -8.67 -4.33 17.70
N ARG A 83 -9.30 -5.38 17.21
CA ARG A 83 -9.64 -6.58 17.98
C ARG A 83 -9.07 -7.83 17.31
N THR A 84 -8.59 -8.76 18.11
CA THR A 84 -7.98 -10.01 17.58
C THR A 84 -9.01 -11.08 17.21
N ASP A 85 -10.28 -10.85 17.54
CA ASP A 85 -11.41 -11.72 17.17
C ASP A 85 -12.03 -11.35 15.80
N ASP A 86 -11.54 -10.31 15.13
CA ASP A 86 -11.84 -10.03 13.73
C ASP A 86 -10.59 -10.10 12.84
N ALA A 87 -10.80 -10.35 11.55
CA ALA A 87 -9.72 -10.64 10.61
C ALA A 87 -8.78 -9.46 10.37
N LEU A 88 -9.30 -8.22 10.31
CA LEU A 88 -8.49 -7.04 10.12
C LEU A 88 -7.71 -6.70 11.38
N GLY A 89 -8.40 -6.65 12.52
CA GLY A 89 -7.79 -6.36 13.81
C GLY A 89 -6.70 -7.35 14.18
N ALA A 90 -6.89 -8.65 13.89
CA ALA A 90 -5.86 -9.67 14.11
C ALA A 90 -4.58 -9.40 13.30
N ARG A 91 -4.72 -8.99 12.01
CA ARG A 91 -3.57 -8.65 11.14
C ARG A 91 -2.87 -7.38 11.62
N LEU A 92 -3.63 -6.33 11.92
CA LEU A 92 -3.08 -5.07 12.43
C LEU A 92 -2.35 -5.28 13.76
N HIS A 93 -2.96 -6.03 14.68
CA HIS A 93 -2.34 -6.39 15.96
C HIS A 93 -1.04 -7.19 15.76
N ALA A 94 -1.02 -8.14 14.82
CA ALA A 94 0.17 -8.91 14.50
C ALA A 94 1.29 -8.01 13.93
N CYS A 95 0.97 -7.04 13.06
CA CYS A 95 1.93 -6.06 12.58
C CYS A 95 2.49 -5.21 13.72
N LEU A 96 1.64 -4.62 14.54
CA LEU A 96 2.05 -3.77 15.68
C LEU A 96 2.95 -4.52 16.66
N ARG A 97 2.59 -5.76 17.03
CA ARG A 97 3.40 -6.58 17.93
C ARG A 97 4.77 -6.94 17.40
N ASN A 98 4.95 -6.96 16.09
CA ASN A 98 6.22 -7.34 15.46
C ASN A 98 6.96 -6.13 14.86
N GLY A 99 6.53 -4.90 15.16
CA GLY A 99 7.16 -3.68 14.65
C GLY A 99 7.14 -3.58 13.12
N ILE A 100 6.08 -4.12 12.48
CA ILE A 100 5.93 -4.10 11.03
C ILE A 100 5.10 -2.89 10.62
N GLY A 101 5.70 -1.97 9.85
CA GLY A 101 5.01 -0.88 9.19
C GLY A 101 4.24 -1.35 7.96
N VAL A 102 3.20 -0.61 7.56
CA VAL A 102 2.38 -0.93 6.38
C VAL A 102 2.17 0.32 5.52
N ILE A 103 2.47 0.20 4.24
CA ILE A 103 2.15 1.18 3.19
C ILE A 103 1.19 0.52 2.20
N SER A 104 0.19 1.27 1.72
CA SER A 104 -0.65 0.87 0.60
C SER A 104 -0.39 1.72 -0.63
N MET A 105 -0.27 1.07 -1.79
CA MET A 105 -0.09 1.65 -3.10
C MET A 105 -1.25 1.18 -4.00
N HIS A 106 -2.40 1.84 -3.89
CA HIS A 106 -3.64 1.49 -4.59
C HIS A 106 -3.86 2.37 -5.83
N LEU A 107 -4.89 3.19 -5.89
CA LEU A 107 -5.19 4.02 -7.07
C LEU A 107 -4.01 4.91 -7.52
N ASN A 108 -3.18 5.36 -6.61
CA ASN A 108 -1.99 6.12 -6.97
C ASN A 108 -1.02 5.31 -7.85
N LEU A 109 -0.91 4.00 -7.61
CA LEU A 109 -0.08 3.09 -8.43
C LEU A 109 -0.79 2.70 -9.73
N ASP A 110 -2.12 2.52 -9.71
CA ASP A 110 -2.89 2.22 -10.91
C ASP A 110 -2.81 3.37 -11.92
N CYS A 111 -3.05 4.60 -11.46
CA CYS A 111 -3.08 5.80 -12.30
C CYS A 111 -1.69 6.36 -12.70
N ALA A 112 -0.61 5.88 -12.09
CA ALA A 112 0.72 6.43 -12.34
C ALA A 112 1.28 6.03 -13.70
N VAL A 113 2.12 6.89 -14.28
CA VAL A 113 2.93 6.54 -15.45
C VAL A 113 3.86 5.37 -15.11
N GLY A 114 3.79 4.30 -15.87
CA GLY A 114 4.49 3.04 -15.60
C GLY A 114 3.86 2.25 -14.44
N GLY A 115 2.66 2.61 -14.02
CA GLY A 115 1.89 1.92 -13.00
C GLY A 115 1.19 0.65 -13.48
N ILE A 116 0.30 0.10 -12.65
CA ILE A 116 -0.30 -1.22 -12.91
C ILE A 116 -1.13 -1.22 -14.18
N ASP A 117 -2.00 -0.23 -14.39
CA ASP A 117 -2.89 -0.21 -15.55
C ASP A 117 -2.12 -0.14 -16.86
N GLU A 118 -1.06 0.68 -16.91
CA GLU A 118 -0.20 0.76 -18.09
C GLU A 118 0.56 -0.56 -18.33
N GLN A 119 1.07 -1.21 -17.29
CA GLN A 119 1.76 -2.49 -17.40
C GLN A 119 0.81 -3.61 -17.86
N LEU A 120 -0.41 -3.65 -17.36
CA LEU A 120 -1.43 -4.60 -17.79
C LEU A 120 -1.83 -4.37 -19.25
N ALA A 121 -2.04 -3.12 -19.65
CA ALA A 121 -2.35 -2.78 -21.04
C ALA A 121 -1.23 -3.22 -21.98
N ARG A 122 0.03 -2.94 -21.64
CA ARG A 122 1.20 -3.40 -22.41
C ARG A 122 1.29 -4.92 -22.48
N ALA A 123 1.07 -5.62 -21.38
CA ALA A 123 1.07 -7.08 -21.33
C ALA A 123 -0.05 -7.68 -22.18
N ALA A 124 -1.19 -6.99 -22.31
CA ALA A 124 -2.30 -7.36 -23.20
C ALA A 124 -2.06 -7.00 -24.68
N GLY A 125 -0.91 -6.40 -25.04
CA GLY A 125 -0.56 -6.03 -26.40
C GLY A 125 -1.15 -4.70 -26.87
N ALA A 126 -1.57 -3.84 -25.97
CA ALA A 126 -2.06 -2.49 -26.32
C ALA A 126 -0.96 -1.66 -27.00
N VAL A 127 -1.31 -0.96 -28.08
CA VAL A 127 -0.43 -0.05 -28.83
C VAL A 127 -0.97 1.37 -28.63
N GLY A 128 -0.12 2.25 -28.11
CA GLY A 128 -0.49 3.64 -27.80
C GLY A 128 -0.60 3.89 -26.30
N GLU A 129 -0.81 5.15 -25.96
CA GLU A 129 -1.01 5.55 -24.56
C GLU A 129 -2.48 5.90 -24.35
N MET A 130 -3.13 5.18 -23.44
CA MET A 130 -4.44 5.57 -22.91
C MET A 130 -4.32 5.55 -21.39
N ARG A 131 -4.73 6.63 -20.74
CA ARG A 131 -4.75 6.73 -19.29
C ARG A 131 -6.17 6.76 -18.78
N ILE A 132 -6.40 6.14 -17.64
CA ILE A 132 -7.67 6.28 -16.94
C ILE A 132 -7.83 7.75 -16.57
N GLY A 133 -8.89 8.36 -17.08
CA GLY A 133 -9.25 9.71 -16.71
C GLY A 133 -8.84 10.82 -17.68
N GLU A 134 -8.33 10.49 -18.85
CA GLU A 134 -8.19 11.45 -19.98
C GLU A 134 -9.41 11.47 -20.89
#